data_4bb9f9ca636430f6313357ec342e7911
#
_entry.id   4bb9f9ca636430f6313357ec342e7911
#
_cell.length_a   1.000
_cell.length_b   1.000
_cell.length_c   1.000
_cell.angle_alpha   90.00
_cell.angle_beta   90.00
_cell.angle_gamma   90.00
#
_symmetry.space_group_name_H-M   'P 1'
#
loop_
_entity.id
_entity.type
_entity.pdbx_description
1 polymer ?
#
loop_
_entity_poly.entity_id
_entity_poly.type
_entity_poly.pdbx_seq_one_letter_code
_entity_poly.pdbx_strand_id
1 'polypeptide(L)'
;TRVRAPRPNRRPGELERVYTEVFAHFTSMIAAGKFPFASRVGDSSSAPRIGDGVVTIDAEGMVRYVSPNANSALHRVGIMSNPVGTSLQELGFNDEPVRHAVERRLPVIEEFEQGRDVTLLCRCVPLLDPDDDGVRGVLMMMRDVTELRRRDRLLLSKDATIREIHHRVKNNLQTISS
;
A
#
# COMPACT_ATOMS: atom_id res chain seq x y z
N THR A 1 -42.55 -10.01 2.51
CA THR A 1 -41.17 -9.47 2.57
C THR A 1 -41.09 -8.59 3.81
N ARG A 2 -40.48 -9.08 4.90
CA ARG A 2 -40.27 -8.31 6.13
C ARG A 2 -39.06 -7.43 5.96
N VAL A 3 -39.26 -6.14 5.80
CA VAL A 3 -38.21 -5.12 5.90
C VAL A 3 -37.76 -5.09 7.37
N ARG A 4 -36.51 -5.50 7.60
CA ARG A 4 -35.89 -5.45 8.94
C ARG A 4 -35.56 -4.00 9.26
N ALA A 5 -36.22 -3.41 10.23
CA ALA A 5 -35.96 -2.06 10.73
C ALA A 5 -34.46 -1.93 11.16
N PRO A 6 -33.83 -0.78 10.90
CA PRO A 6 -32.48 -0.53 11.37
C PRO A 6 -32.45 -0.57 12.90
N ARG A 7 -31.49 -1.31 13.48
CA ARG A 7 -31.27 -1.36 14.92
C ARG A 7 -30.73 -0.02 15.40
N PRO A 8 -31.43 0.74 16.22
CA PRO A 8 -30.86 1.95 16.82
C PRO A 8 -29.87 1.55 17.91
N ASN A 9 -28.75 2.28 17.99
CA ASN A 9 -27.72 2.25 19.04
C ASN A 9 -26.69 1.09 19.04
N ARG A 10 -26.08 0.81 17.90
CA ARG A 10 -24.75 0.19 17.95
C ARG A 10 -23.70 1.31 17.96
N ARG A 11 -22.88 1.40 19.03
CA ARG A 11 -21.68 2.27 18.99
C ARG A 11 -20.84 1.85 17.80
N PRO A 12 -20.41 2.80 16.93
CA PRO A 12 -19.55 2.48 15.79
C PRO A 12 -18.30 1.77 16.31
N GLY A 13 -17.90 0.70 15.61
CA GLY A 13 -16.62 0.03 15.89
C GLY A 13 -15.45 0.98 15.57
N GLU A 14 -14.28 0.66 16.10
CA GLU A 14 -13.08 1.46 15.88
C GLU A 14 -12.79 1.65 14.37
N LEU A 15 -12.90 0.60 13.57
CA LEU A 15 -12.79 0.62 12.12
C LEU A 15 -13.75 1.64 11.47
N GLU A 16 -15.01 1.64 11.91
CA GLU A 16 -16.06 2.53 11.38
C GLU A 16 -15.76 3.99 11.71
N ARG A 17 -15.25 4.27 12.92
CA ARG A 17 -14.83 5.61 13.31
C ARG A 17 -13.66 6.11 12.46
N VAL A 18 -12.62 5.30 12.32
CA VAL A 18 -11.43 5.67 11.53
C VAL A 18 -11.80 5.92 10.07
N TYR A 19 -12.64 5.08 9.47
CA TYR A 19 -13.09 5.32 8.10
C TYR A 19 -13.94 6.59 7.99
N THR A 20 -14.79 6.89 8.96
CA THR A 20 -15.57 8.13 8.98
C THR A 20 -14.67 9.36 9.09
N GLU A 21 -13.66 9.32 9.95
CA GLU A 21 -12.67 10.39 10.12
C GLU A 21 -11.87 10.62 8.85
N VAL A 22 -11.34 9.56 8.25
CA VAL A 22 -10.59 9.62 6.99
C VAL A 22 -11.46 10.17 5.86
N PHE A 23 -12.72 9.70 5.77
CA PHE A 23 -13.65 10.17 4.76
C PHE A 23 -13.99 11.65 4.93
N ALA A 24 -14.27 12.08 6.17
CA ALA A 24 -14.52 13.49 6.49
C ALA A 24 -13.31 14.36 6.13
N HIS A 25 -12.10 13.87 6.39
CA HIS A 25 -10.87 14.57 6.04
C HIS A 25 -10.71 14.75 4.52
N PHE A 26 -10.93 13.68 3.74
CA PHE A 26 -10.93 13.79 2.28
C PHE A 26 -11.99 14.74 1.74
N THR A 27 -13.18 14.75 2.36
CA THR A 27 -14.24 15.70 2.01
C THR A 27 -13.78 17.14 2.21
N SER A 28 -13.10 17.42 3.32
CA SER A 28 -12.52 18.74 3.61
C SER A 28 -11.41 19.11 2.62
N MET A 29 -10.55 18.17 2.26
CA MET A 29 -9.52 18.37 1.23
C MET A 29 -10.13 18.68 -0.14
N ILE A 30 -11.23 18.01 -0.51
CA ILE A 30 -11.98 18.28 -1.75
C ILE A 30 -12.53 19.70 -1.73
N ALA A 31 -13.18 20.09 -0.63
CA ALA A 31 -13.75 21.44 -0.47
C ALA A 31 -12.68 22.54 -0.55
N ALA A 32 -11.46 22.25 -0.05
CA ALA A 32 -10.30 23.14 -0.12
C ALA A 32 -9.54 23.08 -1.47
N GLY A 33 -9.98 22.27 -2.44
CA GLY A 33 -9.30 22.10 -3.73
C GLY A 33 -7.96 21.36 -3.67
N LYS A 34 -7.66 20.68 -2.55
CA LYS A 34 -6.41 19.93 -2.32
C LYS A 34 -6.51 18.46 -2.75
N PHE A 35 -7.68 18.00 -3.17
CA PHE A 35 -7.93 16.67 -3.71
C PHE A 35 -8.91 16.77 -4.90
N PRO A 36 -8.73 16.00 -6.00
CA PRO A 36 -7.68 15.00 -6.22
C PRO A 36 -6.29 15.60 -6.41
N PHE A 37 -5.26 14.83 -6.08
CA PHE A 37 -3.87 15.27 -6.28
C PHE A 37 -3.59 15.49 -7.78
N ALA A 38 -2.84 16.54 -8.11
CA ALA A 38 -2.52 16.92 -9.49
C ALA A 38 -1.68 15.86 -10.23
N SER A 39 -0.92 15.06 -9.51
CA SER A 39 -0.09 14.01 -10.06
C SER A 39 -0.86 12.68 -10.09
N ARG A 40 -0.99 12.08 -11.26
CA ARG A 40 -1.40 10.70 -11.42
C ARG A 40 -0.26 9.78 -10.98
N VAL A 41 -0.10 9.56 -9.69
CA VAL A 41 0.75 8.47 -9.19
C VAL A 41 0.09 7.16 -9.62
N GLY A 42 0.66 6.56 -10.63
CA GLY A 42 0.37 5.27 -11.23
C GLY A 42 -0.98 4.63 -10.87
N ASP A 43 -1.95 4.75 -11.75
CA ASP A 43 -3.19 3.95 -11.74
C ASP A 43 -2.83 2.50 -12.13
N SER A 44 -1.99 1.86 -11.33
CA SER A 44 -1.70 0.45 -11.54
C SER A 44 -2.86 -0.36 -10.96
N SER A 45 -3.37 -1.29 -11.74
CA SER A 45 -4.41 -2.24 -11.29
C SER A 45 -4.01 -3.02 -10.03
N SER A 46 -2.72 -3.03 -9.71
CA SER A 46 -2.13 -3.64 -8.52
C SER A 46 -2.04 -2.71 -7.30
N ALA A 47 -2.30 -1.40 -7.45
CA ALA A 47 -2.20 -0.44 -6.35
C ALA A 47 -3.08 -0.85 -5.16
N PRO A 48 -2.57 -0.73 -3.92
CA PRO A 48 -3.33 -1.07 -2.73
C PRO A 48 -4.60 -0.24 -2.60
N ARG A 49 -5.65 -0.88 -2.12
CA ARG A 49 -6.96 -0.28 -1.85
C ARG A 49 -7.26 -0.31 -0.36
N ILE A 50 -8.23 0.49 0.07
CA ILE A 50 -8.68 0.54 1.48
C ILE A 50 -9.06 -0.85 2.02
N GLY A 51 -9.63 -1.74 1.18
CA GLY A 51 -9.99 -3.10 1.58
C GLY A 51 -8.81 -4.06 1.76
N ASP A 52 -7.63 -3.77 1.22
CA ASP A 52 -6.46 -4.65 1.33
C ASP A 52 -5.82 -4.56 2.72
N GLY A 53 -5.66 -3.37 3.25
CA GLY A 53 -5.15 -3.10 4.60
C GLY A 53 -4.89 -1.61 4.77
N VAL A 54 -5.18 -1.07 5.95
CA VAL A 54 -5.07 0.36 6.25
C VAL A 54 -4.30 0.58 7.53
N VAL A 55 -3.38 1.52 7.50
CA VAL A 55 -2.68 2.09 8.65
C VAL A 55 -2.85 3.61 8.60
N THR A 56 -3.23 4.23 9.71
CA THR A 56 -3.19 5.69 9.83
C THR A 56 -1.99 6.09 10.69
N ILE A 57 -1.28 7.11 10.24
CA ILE A 57 -0.07 7.64 10.85
C ILE A 57 -0.31 9.13 11.05
N ASP A 58 0.02 9.65 12.22
CA ASP A 58 -0.13 11.08 12.49
C ASP A 58 1.03 11.93 11.94
N ALA A 59 0.98 13.24 12.20
CA ALA A 59 2.00 14.18 11.75
C ALA A 59 3.38 13.94 12.39
N GLU A 60 3.41 13.33 13.57
CA GLU A 60 4.61 12.95 14.32
C GLU A 60 5.19 11.62 13.86
N GLY A 61 4.55 10.92 12.90
CA GLY A 61 5.00 9.64 12.38
C GLY A 61 4.59 8.43 13.24
N MET A 62 3.69 8.61 14.21
CA MET A 62 3.22 7.55 15.08
C MET A 62 2.01 6.84 14.47
N VAL A 63 2.00 5.53 14.55
CA VAL A 63 0.86 4.71 14.13
C VAL A 63 -0.34 4.93 15.06
N ARG A 64 -1.45 5.37 14.51
CA ARG A 64 -2.71 5.64 15.26
C ARG A 64 -3.72 4.52 15.14
N TYR A 65 -3.73 3.85 14.00
CA TYR A 65 -4.65 2.76 13.75
C TYR A 65 -4.07 1.77 12.74
N VAL A 66 -4.41 0.51 12.93
CA VAL A 66 -4.08 -0.60 12.01
C VAL A 66 -5.32 -1.46 11.81
N SER A 67 -5.77 -1.60 10.57
CA SER A 67 -6.88 -2.49 10.25
C SER A 67 -6.48 -3.97 10.41
N PRO A 68 -7.43 -4.90 10.62
CA PRO A 68 -7.13 -6.32 10.76
C PRO A 68 -6.33 -6.90 9.58
N ASN A 69 -6.62 -6.47 8.35
CA ASN A 69 -5.89 -6.92 7.16
C ASN A 69 -4.45 -6.39 7.15
N ALA A 70 -4.25 -5.11 7.53
CA ALA A 70 -2.90 -4.55 7.67
C ALA A 70 -2.11 -5.25 8.78
N ASN A 71 -2.75 -5.51 9.93
CA ASN A 71 -2.12 -6.25 11.02
C ASN A 71 -1.68 -7.65 10.57
N SER A 72 -2.51 -8.34 9.81
CA SER A 72 -2.16 -9.65 9.22
C SER A 72 -0.99 -9.56 8.24
N ALA A 73 -0.88 -8.47 7.48
CA ALA A 73 0.26 -8.23 6.59
C ALA A 73 1.54 -7.93 7.37
N LEU A 74 1.46 -7.11 8.43
CA LEU A 74 2.57 -6.81 9.33
C LEU A 74 3.09 -8.06 10.05
N HIS A 75 2.20 -8.94 10.50
CA HIS A 75 2.60 -10.23 11.10
C HIS A 75 3.39 -11.10 10.12
N ARG A 76 3.03 -11.12 8.83
CA ARG A 76 3.76 -11.89 7.81
C ARG A 76 5.17 -11.37 7.56
N VAL A 77 5.41 -10.08 7.75
CA VAL A 77 6.76 -9.50 7.69
C VAL A 77 7.52 -9.55 9.03
N GLY A 78 6.94 -10.24 10.04
CA GLY A 78 7.62 -10.50 11.32
C GLY A 78 7.32 -9.47 12.41
N ILE A 79 6.44 -8.50 12.20
CA ILE A 79 6.05 -7.52 13.22
C ILE A 79 4.94 -8.13 14.07
N MET A 80 5.30 -8.65 15.24
CA MET A 80 4.37 -9.33 16.15
C MET A 80 3.89 -8.44 17.31
N SER A 81 4.51 -7.30 17.52
CA SER A 81 4.11 -6.32 18.54
C SER A 81 2.89 -5.52 18.09
N ASN A 82 2.16 -4.94 19.07
CA ASN A 82 1.09 -3.99 18.74
C ASN A 82 1.71 -2.73 18.09
N PRO A 83 1.40 -2.42 16.84
CA PRO A 83 2.01 -1.28 16.16
C PRO A 83 1.43 0.07 16.59
N VAL A 84 0.26 0.11 17.23
CA VAL A 84 -0.40 1.36 17.61
C VAL A 84 0.39 2.06 18.73
N GLY A 85 0.72 3.32 18.52
CA GLY A 85 1.50 4.13 19.45
C GLY A 85 3.02 4.02 19.25
N THR A 86 3.49 3.31 18.22
CA THR A 86 4.89 3.22 17.84
C THR A 86 5.14 3.84 16.47
N SER A 87 6.37 4.21 16.15
CA SER A 87 6.76 4.64 14.81
C SER A 87 7.03 3.44 13.89
N LEU A 88 6.97 3.64 12.58
CA LEU A 88 7.33 2.59 11.62
C LEU A 88 8.78 2.13 11.78
N GLN A 89 9.69 3.04 12.10
CA GLN A 89 11.12 2.73 12.31
C GLN A 89 11.31 1.81 13.51
N GLU A 90 10.63 2.09 14.63
CA GLU A 90 10.66 1.22 15.83
C GLU A 90 10.11 -0.18 15.53
N LEU A 91 9.19 -0.30 14.58
CA LEU A 91 8.68 -1.57 14.09
C LEU A 91 9.65 -2.28 13.12
N GLY A 92 10.76 -1.66 12.76
CA GLY A 92 11.70 -2.16 11.76
C GLY A 92 11.20 -2.02 10.32
N PHE A 93 10.22 -1.16 10.10
CA PHE A 93 9.66 -0.88 8.78
C PHE A 93 10.27 0.39 8.20
N ASN A 94 10.57 0.40 6.89
CA ASN A 94 11.09 1.60 6.24
C ASN A 94 9.99 2.69 6.19
N ASP A 95 10.26 3.87 6.72
CA ASP A 95 9.34 5.01 6.76
C ASP A 95 9.54 5.98 5.59
N GLU A 96 10.53 5.74 4.71
CA GLU A 96 10.81 6.61 3.57
C GLU A 96 9.57 6.97 2.73
N PRO A 97 8.67 6.04 2.38
CA PRO A 97 7.49 6.39 1.60
C PRO A 97 6.51 7.30 2.33
N VAL A 98 6.41 7.15 3.65
CA VAL A 98 5.60 8.05 4.49
C VAL A 98 6.23 9.43 4.50
N ARG A 99 7.53 9.52 4.75
CA ARG A 99 8.27 10.78 4.73
C ARG A 99 8.19 11.47 3.37
N HIS A 100 8.41 10.74 2.27
CA HIS A 100 8.26 11.27 0.92
C HIS A 100 6.85 11.77 0.62
N ALA A 101 5.82 11.07 1.10
CA ALA A 101 4.43 11.51 0.94
C ALA A 101 4.17 12.84 1.67
N VAL A 102 4.73 13.00 2.87
CA VAL A 102 4.63 14.24 3.66
C VAL A 102 5.39 15.38 2.99
N GLU A 103 6.66 15.16 2.65
CA GLU A 103 7.55 16.19 2.07
C GLU A 103 7.04 16.69 0.72
N ARG A 104 6.61 15.78 -0.15
CA ARG A 104 6.13 16.10 -1.50
C ARG A 104 4.66 16.52 -1.53
N ARG A 105 3.92 16.27 -0.44
CA ARG A 105 2.45 16.45 -0.37
C ARG A 105 1.70 15.73 -1.49
N LEU A 106 2.23 14.60 -1.93
CA LEU A 106 1.71 13.77 -3.01
C LEU A 106 1.68 12.30 -2.59
N PRO A 107 0.74 11.52 -3.12
CA PRO A 107 0.73 10.08 -2.89
C PRO A 107 2.02 9.44 -3.40
N VAL A 108 2.53 8.47 -2.64
CA VAL A 108 3.69 7.65 -2.98
C VAL A 108 3.29 6.19 -3.00
N ILE A 109 3.76 5.43 -3.97
CA ILE A 109 3.57 3.97 -4.05
C ILE A 109 4.95 3.35 -4.09
N GLU A 110 5.24 2.46 -3.14
CA GLU A 110 6.50 1.75 -3.06
C GLU A 110 6.30 0.30 -2.65
N GLU A 111 7.23 -0.55 -3.09
CA GLU A 111 7.29 -1.95 -2.68
C GLU A 111 8.31 -2.11 -1.57
N PHE A 112 7.94 -2.90 -0.56
CA PHE A 112 8.80 -3.31 0.53
C PHE A 112 9.08 -4.79 0.42
N GLU A 113 10.34 -5.15 0.34
CA GLU A 113 10.79 -6.51 0.50
C GLU A 113 11.28 -6.68 1.94
N GLN A 114 10.60 -7.53 2.71
CA GLN A 114 11.01 -7.86 4.07
C GLN A 114 11.41 -9.33 4.14
N GLY A 115 12.65 -9.58 4.57
CA GLY A 115 13.21 -10.93 4.56
C GLY A 115 13.37 -11.46 3.13
N ARG A 116 13.31 -12.80 3.00
CA ARG A 116 13.55 -13.45 1.69
C ARG A 116 12.28 -13.68 0.86
N ASP A 117 11.10 -13.55 1.45
CA ASP A 117 9.89 -14.15 0.86
C ASP A 117 8.62 -13.28 0.88
N VAL A 118 8.61 -12.10 1.49
CA VAL A 118 7.40 -11.27 1.56
C VAL A 118 7.61 -9.94 0.86
N THR A 119 6.73 -9.63 -0.09
CA THR A 119 6.68 -8.33 -0.79
C THR A 119 5.36 -7.65 -0.49
N LEU A 120 5.42 -6.50 0.17
CA LEU A 120 4.28 -5.63 0.41
C LEU A 120 4.32 -4.44 -0.54
N LEU A 121 3.22 -4.17 -1.21
CA LEU A 121 3.02 -2.92 -1.94
C LEU A 121 2.30 -1.95 -1.03
N CYS A 122 2.87 -0.78 -0.78
CA CYS A 122 2.32 0.25 0.06
C CYS A 122 2.01 1.51 -0.76
N ARG A 123 0.84 2.10 -0.48
CA ARG A 123 0.45 3.41 -1.01
C ARG A 123 0.24 4.35 0.15
N CYS A 124 1.08 5.37 0.26
CA CYS A 124 1.02 6.42 1.26
C CYS A 124 0.33 7.65 0.67
N VAL A 125 -0.78 8.08 1.26
CA VAL A 125 -1.57 9.23 0.84
C VAL A 125 -1.51 10.27 1.94
N PRO A 126 -0.90 11.45 1.72
CA PRO A 126 -0.84 12.49 2.73
C PRO A 126 -2.24 13.07 2.98
N LEU A 127 -2.57 13.25 4.23
CA LEU A 127 -3.79 13.92 4.70
C LEU A 127 -3.46 15.41 4.89
N LEU A 128 -3.68 16.20 3.84
CA LEU A 128 -3.34 17.62 3.82
C LEU A 128 -4.30 18.40 4.71
N ASP A 129 -3.78 19.37 5.45
CA ASP A 129 -4.63 20.28 6.22
C ASP A 129 -5.48 21.10 5.24
N PRO A 130 -6.81 21.18 5.41
CA PRO A 130 -7.67 21.97 4.53
C PRO A 130 -7.41 23.48 4.63
N ASP A 131 -6.98 23.96 5.80
CA ASP A 131 -6.89 25.38 6.14
C ASP A 131 -5.48 25.97 5.91
N ASP A 132 -4.44 25.14 6.01
CA ASP A 132 -3.05 25.54 5.83
C ASP A 132 -2.27 24.57 4.92
N ASP A 133 -0.98 24.84 4.73
CA ASP A 133 -0.10 24.01 3.92
C ASP A 133 0.47 22.79 4.67
N GLY A 134 -0.04 22.49 5.86
CA GLY A 134 0.41 21.36 6.68
C GLY A 134 -0.07 20.00 6.18
N VAL A 135 0.49 18.97 6.81
CA VAL A 135 0.07 17.58 6.66
C VAL A 135 -0.33 17.08 8.04
N ARG A 136 -1.58 16.67 8.21
CA ARG A 136 -2.11 16.14 9.48
C ARG A 136 -1.73 14.70 9.76
N GLY A 137 -1.27 14.00 8.74
CA GLY A 137 -0.88 12.60 8.84
C GLY A 137 -0.85 11.91 7.48
N VAL A 138 -0.75 10.59 7.49
CA VAL A 138 -0.69 9.77 6.28
C VAL A 138 -1.65 8.59 6.41
N LEU A 139 -2.44 8.37 5.36
CA LEU A 139 -3.18 7.14 5.14
C LEU A 139 -2.30 6.18 4.33
N MET A 140 -1.79 5.14 4.97
CA MET A 140 -1.04 4.09 4.30
C MET A 140 -1.95 2.90 4.04
N MET A 141 -2.07 2.52 2.78
CA MET A 141 -2.73 1.29 2.36
C MET A 141 -1.67 0.27 1.97
N MET A 142 -1.83 -0.99 2.37
CA MET A 142 -0.86 -2.04 2.11
C MET A 142 -1.52 -3.30 1.56
N ARG A 143 -0.84 -3.94 0.61
CA ARG A 143 -1.26 -5.17 -0.02
C ARG A 143 -0.08 -6.13 -0.13
N ASP A 144 -0.31 -7.38 0.24
CA ASP A 144 0.63 -8.46 0.00
C ASP A 144 0.60 -8.82 -1.50
N VAL A 145 1.71 -8.63 -2.16
CA VAL A 145 1.90 -8.93 -3.59
C VAL A 145 2.92 -10.04 -3.82
N THR A 146 3.29 -10.77 -2.77
CA THR A 146 4.31 -11.83 -2.78
C THR A 146 4.06 -12.85 -3.88
N GLU A 147 2.88 -13.44 -3.93
CA GLU A 147 2.54 -14.44 -4.94
C GLU A 147 2.50 -13.86 -6.36
N LEU A 148 2.04 -12.60 -6.50
CA LEU A 148 2.05 -11.91 -7.78
C LEU A 148 3.48 -11.75 -8.28
N ARG A 149 4.38 -11.22 -7.44
CA ARG A 149 5.80 -11.02 -7.79
C ARG A 149 6.54 -12.33 -8.05
N ARG A 150 6.20 -13.38 -7.31
CA ARG A 150 6.74 -14.71 -7.55
C ARG A 150 6.36 -15.24 -8.93
N ARG A 151 5.11 -15.09 -9.32
CA ARG A 151 4.63 -15.48 -10.66
C ARG A 151 5.29 -14.67 -11.77
N ASP A 152 5.43 -13.36 -11.60
CA ASP A 152 6.10 -12.46 -12.55
C ASP A 152 7.55 -12.88 -12.76
N ARG A 153 8.30 -13.17 -11.67
CA ARG A 153 9.68 -13.66 -11.73
C ARG A 153 9.79 -15.01 -12.47
N LEU A 154 8.86 -15.93 -12.23
CA LEU A 154 8.83 -17.23 -12.94
C LEU A 154 8.56 -17.06 -14.43
N LEU A 155 7.67 -16.17 -14.84
CA LEU A 155 7.38 -15.89 -16.24
C LEU A 155 8.62 -15.31 -16.94
N LEU A 156 9.27 -14.31 -16.33
CA LEU A 156 10.50 -13.70 -16.86
C LEU A 156 11.63 -14.73 -17.01
N SER A 157 11.78 -15.65 -16.04
CA SER A 157 12.78 -16.73 -16.12
C SER A 157 12.49 -17.69 -17.26
N LYS A 158 11.23 -18.07 -17.48
CA LYS A 158 10.83 -18.93 -18.60
C LYS A 158 11.11 -18.27 -19.94
N ASP A 159 10.79 -16.98 -20.09
CA ASP A 159 11.04 -16.24 -21.32
C ASP A 159 12.54 -16.11 -21.64
N ALA A 160 13.38 -15.96 -20.62
CA ALA A 160 14.82 -15.94 -20.78
C ALA A 160 15.36 -17.31 -21.25
N THR A 161 14.85 -18.40 -20.65
CA THR A 161 15.22 -19.77 -21.03
C THR A 161 14.80 -20.08 -22.46
N ILE A 162 13.58 -19.71 -22.87
CA ILE A 162 13.10 -19.91 -24.24
C ILE A 162 13.98 -19.16 -25.24
N ARG A 163 14.35 -17.91 -24.96
CA ARG A 163 15.25 -17.13 -25.81
C ARG A 163 16.63 -17.79 -25.95
N GLU A 164 17.18 -18.31 -24.87
CA GLU A 164 18.47 -19.02 -24.90
C GLU A 164 18.41 -20.30 -25.75
N ILE A 165 17.32 -21.08 -25.59
CA ILE A 165 17.10 -22.28 -26.41
C ILE A 165 17.02 -21.91 -27.90
N HIS A 166 16.25 -20.89 -28.26
CA HIS A 166 16.17 -20.42 -29.65
C HIS A 166 17.53 -19.98 -30.22
N HIS A 167 18.34 -19.27 -29.44
CA HIS A 167 19.68 -18.89 -29.83
C HIS A 167 20.60 -20.10 -30.07
N ARG A 168 20.55 -21.11 -29.18
CA ARG A 168 21.34 -22.34 -29.32
C ARG A 168 20.91 -23.15 -30.55
N VAL A 169 19.58 -23.30 -30.75
CA VAL A 169 19.06 -24.01 -31.94
C VAL A 169 19.51 -23.31 -33.23
N LYS A 170 19.38 -21.98 -33.30
CA LYS A 170 19.82 -21.21 -34.47
C LYS A 170 21.30 -21.38 -34.74
N ASN A 171 22.14 -21.33 -33.71
CA ASN A 171 23.60 -21.51 -33.86
C ASN A 171 23.95 -22.92 -34.32
N ASN A 172 23.30 -23.97 -33.79
CA ASN A 172 23.52 -25.35 -34.22
C ASN A 172 23.10 -25.57 -35.68
N LEU A 173 21.98 -25.00 -36.13
CA LEU A 173 21.55 -25.10 -37.52
C LEU A 173 22.49 -24.38 -38.50
N GLN A 174 23.11 -23.26 -38.10
CA GLN A 174 24.10 -22.55 -38.91
C GLN A 174 25.39 -23.37 -39.07
N THR A 175 25.79 -24.13 -38.04
CA THR A 175 26.99 -24.96 -38.06
C THR A 175 26.84 -26.21 -38.98
N ILE A 176 25.60 -26.70 -39.18
CA ILE A 176 25.29 -27.85 -40.04
C ILE A 176 25.19 -27.44 -41.51
N SER A 177 24.95 -26.16 -41.80
CA SER A 177 24.79 -25.61 -43.16
C SER A 177 26.08 -25.07 -43.77
N SER A 178 27.20 -25.21 -43.08
CA SER A 178 28.55 -24.82 -43.54
C SER A 178 29.34 -26.02 -43.92
#